data_005ee9612541ace32dddb1b5996cde55
#
_entry.id   005ee9612541ace32dddb1b5996cde55
#
_cell.length_a   1.000
_cell.length_b   1.000
_cell.length_c   1.000
_cell.angle_alpha   90.00
_cell.angle_beta   90.00
_cell.angle_gamma   90.00
#
_symmetry.space_group_name_H-M   'P 1'
#
loop_
_entity.id
_entity.type
_entity.pdbx_description
1 polymer ?
#
loop_
_entity_poly.entity_id
_entity_poly.type
_entity_poly.pdbx_seq_one_letter_code
_entity_poly.pdbx_strand_id
1 'polypeptide(L)'
;KSTGTSSSLPRTYLFRPIPSLASKFTMGQYDLSSGLYDTFHFTGASLESDEQMLPPDLRGYALQISGIAQTNAKVTVTQNSRTLYQTTVSPGPFTIADLGTTLQGQLDVTIEEEDGRKSTFQVGSASIPYLTRKGQVRYKSSVGKPTSTTHNDVNNPLFWTGEASWGWLSDISLYGGAIVTADDYQAATGGVGFNLNRFGSFSLDITRAEANLRNDDQGKQRGFSYRANYAKRFEETNSQVTFAGYRFSDKEYVTMSEYISSRDGSDSSSNEKESYVLSFNQFVAPLELNTYLSVTRNTYWNSETNTNYS
;
A
#
# COMPACT_ATOMS: atom_id res chain seq x y z
N LYS A 1 2.39 -18.98 -39.44
CA LYS A 1 1.78 -18.11 -38.42
C LYS A 1 1.57 -18.95 -37.16
N SER A 2 2.49 -18.83 -36.21
CA SER A 2 2.35 -19.44 -34.89
C SER A 2 1.68 -18.40 -33.99
N THR A 3 0.44 -18.62 -33.63
CA THR A 3 -0.27 -17.86 -32.60
C THR A 3 0.14 -18.45 -31.24
N GLY A 4 1.18 -17.88 -30.65
CA GLY A 4 1.52 -18.18 -29.27
C GLY A 4 0.48 -17.57 -28.34
N THR A 5 -0.38 -18.40 -27.79
CA THR A 5 -1.30 -18.03 -26.71
C THR A 5 -0.49 -17.93 -25.43
N SER A 6 -0.05 -16.72 -25.06
CA SER A 6 0.50 -16.48 -23.74
C SER A 6 -0.63 -16.49 -22.72
N SER A 7 -0.88 -17.63 -22.10
CA SER A 7 -1.73 -17.69 -20.92
C SER A 7 -0.95 -17.15 -19.73
N SER A 8 -1.20 -15.91 -19.33
CA SER A 8 -0.82 -15.44 -18.02
C SER A 8 -1.61 -16.24 -16.99
N LEU A 9 -0.97 -17.13 -16.27
CA LEU A 9 -1.59 -17.83 -15.15
C LEU A 9 -2.06 -16.80 -14.12
N PRO A 10 -3.35 -16.81 -13.75
CA PRO A 10 -3.83 -15.98 -12.69
C PRO A 10 -3.08 -16.35 -11.40
N ARG A 11 -2.82 -15.35 -10.57
CA ARG A 11 -2.20 -15.49 -9.25
C ARG A 11 -2.81 -16.68 -8.51
N THR A 12 -1.96 -17.60 -8.11
CA THR A 12 -2.39 -18.81 -7.41
C THR A 12 -1.78 -18.80 -6.03
N TYR A 13 -2.62 -18.64 -5.00
CA TYR A 13 -2.19 -18.70 -3.62
C TYR A 13 -3.18 -19.48 -2.78
N LEU A 14 -2.66 -20.08 -1.72
CA LEU A 14 -3.43 -20.73 -0.66
C LEU A 14 -3.27 -19.90 0.60
N PHE A 15 -4.33 -19.78 1.37
CA PHE A 15 -4.26 -19.15 2.68
C PHE A 15 -4.89 -20.04 3.74
N ARG A 16 -4.38 -19.93 4.96
CA ARG A 16 -4.91 -20.62 6.12
C ARG A 16 -4.97 -19.66 7.31
N PRO A 17 -6.14 -19.44 7.92
CA PRO A 17 -6.24 -18.73 9.17
C PRO A 17 -5.65 -19.57 10.31
N ILE A 18 -4.94 -18.90 11.23
CA ILE A 18 -4.36 -19.48 12.46
C ILE A 18 -4.97 -18.75 13.65
N PRO A 19 -6.15 -19.19 14.15
CA PRO A 19 -6.88 -18.46 15.19
C PRO A 19 -6.11 -18.30 16.50
N SER A 20 -5.27 -19.28 16.86
CA SER A 20 -4.43 -19.24 18.07
C SER A 20 -3.44 -18.08 18.10
N LEU A 21 -3.05 -17.57 16.93
CA LEU A 21 -2.14 -16.44 16.79
C LEU A 21 -2.85 -15.18 16.25
N ALA A 22 -4.16 -15.22 16.08
CA ALA A 22 -4.92 -14.19 15.37
C ALA A 22 -4.23 -13.77 14.06
N SER A 23 -3.81 -14.75 13.24
CA SER A 23 -2.93 -14.57 12.10
C SER A 23 -3.42 -15.34 10.91
N LYS A 24 -2.99 -14.89 9.73
CA LYS A 24 -3.24 -15.53 8.45
C LYS A 24 -1.90 -15.94 7.83
N PHE A 25 -1.78 -17.21 7.47
CA PHE A 25 -0.68 -17.73 6.66
C PHE A 25 -1.10 -17.77 5.20
N THR A 26 -0.27 -17.26 4.32
CA THR A 26 -0.50 -17.26 2.86
C THR A 26 0.73 -17.84 2.17
N MET A 27 0.53 -18.70 1.16
CA MET A 27 1.61 -19.29 0.37
C MET A 27 1.20 -19.34 -1.10
N GLY A 28 2.11 -19.00 -1.99
CA GLY A 28 1.89 -19.02 -3.43
C GLY A 28 2.51 -17.84 -4.15
N GLN A 29 1.89 -17.43 -5.25
CA GLN A 29 2.29 -16.32 -6.08
C GLN A 29 1.32 -15.16 -5.92
N TYR A 30 1.79 -14.06 -5.32
CA TYR A 30 0.98 -12.87 -5.03
C TYR A 30 1.88 -11.64 -4.82
N ASP A 31 1.27 -10.47 -4.60
CA ASP A 31 2.05 -9.25 -4.35
C ASP A 31 2.36 -9.09 -2.86
N LEU A 32 3.58 -8.66 -2.58
CA LEU A 32 3.94 -8.17 -1.26
C LEU A 32 3.12 -6.91 -0.97
N SER A 33 2.24 -6.97 0.00
CA SER A 33 1.54 -5.81 0.54
C SER A 33 2.28 -5.37 1.80
N SER A 34 2.98 -4.26 1.76
CA SER A 34 3.74 -3.72 2.88
C SER A 34 3.28 -2.31 3.23
N GLY A 35 3.28 -1.97 4.51
CA GLY A 35 3.07 -0.61 4.97
C GLY A 35 4.32 0.25 4.91
N LEU A 36 5.49 -0.35 4.78
CA LEU A 36 6.79 0.31 4.87
C LEU A 36 7.56 0.30 3.56
N TYR A 37 7.41 -0.74 2.75
CA TYR A 37 8.17 -0.99 1.53
C TYR A 37 7.27 -1.02 0.30
N ASP A 38 7.88 -0.90 -0.86
CA ASP A 38 7.18 -0.96 -2.14
C ASP A 38 6.51 -2.32 -2.38
N THR A 39 5.42 -2.29 -3.12
CA THR A 39 4.71 -3.49 -3.54
C THR A 39 5.40 -4.10 -4.76
N PHE A 40 5.75 -5.37 -4.70
CA PHE A 40 6.27 -6.14 -5.83
C PHE A 40 5.69 -7.56 -5.83
N HIS A 41 5.73 -8.18 -7.00
CA HIS A 41 5.22 -9.53 -7.18
C HIS A 41 6.25 -10.57 -6.74
N PHE A 42 5.82 -11.62 -6.01
CA PHE A 42 6.73 -12.67 -5.56
C PHE A 42 6.04 -14.04 -5.43
N THR A 43 6.86 -15.06 -5.42
CA THR A 43 6.45 -16.43 -5.07
C THR A 43 7.08 -16.79 -3.74
N GLY A 44 6.24 -17.14 -2.76
CA GLY A 44 6.73 -17.45 -1.42
C GLY A 44 5.62 -17.65 -0.41
N ALA A 45 5.94 -17.35 0.83
CA ALA A 45 5.00 -17.45 1.94
C ALA A 45 5.02 -16.20 2.81
N SER A 46 3.89 -15.88 3.43
CA SER A 46 3.77 -14.83 4.44
C SER A 46 2.93 -15.26 5.63
N LEU A 47 3.27 -14.72 6.77
CA LEU A 47 2.49 -14.78 8.00
C LEU A 47 2.21 -13.35 8.44
N GLU A 48 0.96 -13.01 8.62
CA GLU A 48 0.54 -11.67 9.06
C GLU A 48 -0.53 -11.75 10.14
N SER A 49 -0.52 -10.81 11.08
CA SER A 49 -1.60 -10.64 12.03
C SER A 49 -2.88 -10.27 11.28
N ASP A 50 -3.99 -10.94 11.59
CA ASP A 50 -5.28 -10.72 10.94
C ASP A 50 -6.23 -9.98 11.89
N GLU A 51 -6.39 -8.69 11.65
CA GLU A 51 -7.28 -7.85 12.45
C GLU A 51 -8.75 -8.22 12.30
N GLN A 52 -9.14 -8.90 11.22
CA GLN A 52 -10.51 -9.36 11.04
C GLN A 52 -10.89 -10.44 12.05
N MET A 53 -9.91 -11.13 12.64
CA MET A 53 -10.11 -12.08 13.74
C MET A 53 -10.28 -11.39 15.09
N LEU A 54 -10.01 -10.08 15.16
CA LEU A 54 -10.22 -9.29 16.37
C LEU A 54 -11.66 -8.75 16.43
N PRO A 55 -12.24 -8.59 17.62
CA PRO A 55 -13.48 -7.84 17.80
C PRO A 55 -13.39 -6.46 17.14
N PRO A 56 -14.49 -5.92 16.57
CA PRO A 56 -14.48 -4.63 15.87
C PRO A 56 -13.84 -3.49 16.66
N ASP A 57 -14.06 -3.48 17.96
CA ASP A 57 -13.53 -2.46 18.88
C ASP A 57 -12.01 -2.53 19.06
N LEU A 58 -11.40 -3.63 18.68
CA LEU A 58 -9.95 -3.87 18.79
C LEU A 58 -9.25 -3.77 17.44
N ARG A 59 -9.98 -3.59 16.32
CA ARG A 59 -9.38 -3.41 15.00
C ARG A 59 -8.73 -2.03 14.90
N GLY A 60 -7.66 -1.93 14.13
CA GLY A 60 -7.01 -0.66 13.81
C GLY A 60 -7.87 0.23 12.90
N TYR A 61 -7.37 1.41 12.59
CA TYR A 61 -8.03 2.32 11.64
C TYR A 61 -7.89 1.76 10.21
N ALA A 62 -8.96 1.13 9.71
CA ALA A 62 -9.02 0.70 8.32
C ALA A 62 -9.42 1.85 7.40
N LEU A 63 -8.89 1.85 6.18
CA LEU A 63 -9.39 2.72 5.12
C LEU A 63 -10.87 2.40 4.86
N GLN A 64 -11.70 3.43 4.87
CA GLN A 64 -13.11 3.32 4.49
C GLN A 64 -13.32 4.02 3.16
N ILE A 65 -13.93 3.32 2.21
CA ILE A 65 -14.39 3.89 0.96
C ILE A 65 -15.88 4.11 1.08
N SER A 66 -16.33 5.35 0.98
CA SER A 66 -17.75 5.69 0.97
C SER A 66 -18.15 6.13 -0.43
N GLY A 67 -19.36 5.75 -0.83
CA GLY A 67 -19.94 6.11 -2.12
C GLY A 67 -21.45 6.08 -2.08
N ILE A 68 -22.08 6.38 -3.23
CA ILE A 68 -23.51 6.25 -3.44
C ILE A 68 -23.73 5.34 -4.63
N ALA A 69 -24.63 4.38 -4.49
CA ALA A 69 -25.16 3.57 -5.57
C ALA A 69 -26.59 4.05 -5.88
N GLN A 70 -26.92 4.27 -7.14
CA GLN A 70 -28.29 4.66 -7.54
C GLN A 70 -29.21 3.44 -7.63
N THR A 71 -28.66 2.31 -7.97
CA THR A 71 -29.34 1.00 -8.05
C THR A 71 -28.57 -0.03 -7.22
N ASN A 72 -28.93 -1.31 -7.27
CA ASN A 72 -28.03 -2.36 -6.84
C ASN A 72 -26.78 -2.30 -7.71
N ALA A 73 -25.64 -2.05 -7.10
CA ALA A 73 -24.41 -1.82 -7.82
C ALA A 73 -23.29 -2.76 -7.36
N LYS A 74 -22.46 -3.12 -8.32
CA LYS A 74 -21.23 -3.86 -8.08
C LYS A 74 -20.09 -2.86 -7.88
N VAL A 75 -19.51 -2.85 -6.70
CA VAL A 75 -18.37 -2.00 -6.38
C VAL A 75 -17.09 -2.82 -6.46
N THR A 76 -16.16 -2.37 -7.31
CA THR A 76 -14.87 -2.99 -7.51
C THR A 76 -13.77 -2.00 -7.16
N VAL A 77 -12.88 -2.38 -6.26
CA VAL A 77 -11.70 -1.60 -5.87
C VAL A 77 -10.47 -2.22 -6.52
N THR A 78 -9.77 -1.44 -7.31
CA THR A 78 -8.56 -1.89 -8.01
C THR A 78 -7.36 -1.01 -7.68
N GLN A 79 -6.17 -1.58 -7.77
CA GLN A 79 -4.89 -0.87 -7.68
C GLN A 79 -3.96 -1.40 -8.75
N ASN A 80 -3.38 -0.54 -9.56
CA ASN A 80 -2.51 -0.91 -10.67
C ASN A 80 -3.15 -2.01 -11.56
N SER A 81 -4.42 -1.79 -11.93
CA SER A 81 -5.25 -2.74 -12.69
C SER A 81 -5.54 -4.08 -12.00
N ARG A 82 -5.25 -4.19 -10.71
CA ARG A 82 -5.53 -5.37 -9.89
C ARG A 82 -6.75 -5.16 -9.03
N THR A 83 -7.70 -6.09 -9.08
CA THR A 83 -8.84 -6.10 -8.16
C THR A 83 -8.39 -6.50 -6.75
N LEU A 84 -8.60 -5.60 -5.80
CA LEU A 84 -8.30 -5.81 -4.39
C LEU A 84 -9.54 -6.27 -3.61
N TYR A 85 -10.69 -5.70 -3.97
CA TYR A 85 -11.96 -5.96 -3.30
C TYR A 85 -13.11 -5.81 -4.29
N GLN A 86 -14.16 -6.60 -4.10
CA GLN A 86 -15.37 -6.53 -4.88
C GLN A 86 -16.56 -6.91 -4.01
N THR A 87 -17.59 -6.10 -4.05
CA THR A 87 -18.84 -6.36 -3.33
C THR A 87 -20.05 -5.84 -4.10
N THR A 88 -21.25 -6.26 -3.69
CA THR A 88 -22.51 -5.69 -4.19
C THR A 88 -23.13 -4.87 -3.08
N VAL A 89 -23.59 -3.67 -3.42
CA VAL A 89 -24.21 -2.72 -2.50
C VAL A 89 -25.65 -2.43 -2.93
N SER A 90 -26.52 -2.16 -1.99
CA SER A 90 -27.91 -1.72 -2.24
C SER A 90 -27.95 -0.23 -2.63
N PRO A 91 -29.05 0.22 -3.26
CA PRO A 91 -29.23 1.64 -3.55
C PRO A 91 -29.08 2.52 -2.31
N GLY A 92 -28.41 3.64 -2.46
CA GLY A 92 -28.13 4.60 -1.39
C GLY A 92 -26.65 4.71 -1.03
N PRO A 93 -26.31 5.42 0.05
CA PRO A 93 -24.96 5.56 0.53
C PRO A 93 -24.43 4.22 1.05
N PHE A 94 -23.20 3.89 0.67
CA PHE A 94 -22.52 2.69 1.17
C PHE A 94 -21.14 3.05 1.73
N THR A 95 -20.64 2.19 2.61
CA THR A 95 -19.28 2.28 3.15
C THR A 95 -18.64 0.91 3.13
N ILE A 96 -17.47 0.81 2.50
CA ILE A 96 -16.62 -0.37 2.50
C ILE A 96 -15.52 -0.12 3.53
N ALA A 97 -15.51 -0.89 4.60
CA ALA A 97 -14.54 -0.80 5.70
C ALA A 97 -13.58 -2.01 5.77
N ASP A 98 -13.84 -3.04 4.94
CA ASP A 98 -13.12 -4.32 5.00
C ASP A 98 -11.88 -4.37 4.09
N LEU A 99 -11.46 -3.22 3.59
CA LEU A 99 -10.19 -3.12 2.86
C LEU A 99 -9.05 -3.29 3.86
N GLY A 100 -8.17 -4.23 3.61
CA GLY A 100 -7.04 -4.50 4.50
C GLY A 100 -6.24 -3.24 4.84
N THR A 101 -5.76 -3.16 6.07
CA THR A 101 -5.08 -1.98 6.66
C THR A 101 -3.73 -1.63 6.02
N THR A 102 -3.24 -2.43 5.09
CA THR A 102 -1.88 -2.31 4.50
C THR A 102 -1.86 -1.75 3.08
N LEU A 103 -2.98 -1.26 2.57
CA LEU A 103 -3.02 -0.70 1.22
C LEU A 103 -2.43 0.71 1.21
N GLN A 104 -1.41 0.93 0.38
CA GLN A 104 -0.80 2.24 0.15
C GLN A 104 -0.90 2.61 -1.32
N GLY A 105 -1.12 3.90 -1.60
CA GLY A 105 -1.16 4.42 -2.96
C GLY A 105 -2.57 4.72 -3.45
N GLN A 106 -2.70 4.88 -4.74
CA GLN A 106 -3.95 5.24 -5.39
C GLN A 106 -4.79 4.00 -5.66
N LEU A 107 -6.04 4.03 -5.24
CA LEU A 107 -7.03 3.00 -5.50
C LEU A 107 -8.07 3.55 -6.48
N ASP A 108 -8.38 2.77 -7.52
CA ASP A 108 -9.47 3.06 -8.43
C ASP A 108 -10.72 2.31 -7.94
N VAL A 109 -11.79 3.06 -7.68
CA VAL A 109 -13.08 2.51 -7.25
C VAL A 109 -14.05 2.63 -8.42
N THR A 110 -14.54 1.50 -8.90
CA THR A 110 -15.54 1.45 -9.97
C THR A 110 -16.87 0.97 -9.40
N ILE A 111 -17.89 1.79 -9.57
CA ILE A 111 -19.29 1.45 -9.29
C ILE A 111 -19.95 1.10 -10.61
N GLU A 112 -20.41 -0.12 -10.75
CA GLU A 112 -21.16 -0.62 -11.91
C GLU A 112 -22.62 -0.82 -11.50
N GLU A 113 -23.49 0.04 -11.97
CA GLU A 113 -24.93 0.02 -11.70
C GLU A 113 -25.63 -1.12 -12.43
N GLU A 114 -26.84 -1.49 -12.01
CA GLU A 114 -27.62 -2.57 -12.63
C GLU A 114 -27.93 -2.32 -14.11
N ASP A 115 -28.02 -1.06 -14.53
CA ASP A 115 -28.24 -0.65 -15.92
C ASP A 115 -26.94 -0.62 -16.77
N GLY A 116 -25.81 -1.04 -16.19
CA GLY A 116 -24.49 -1.10 -16.83
C GLY A 116 -23.72 0.20 -16.86
N ARG A 117 -24.26 1.31 -16.30
CA ARG A 117 -23.48 2.55 -16.13
C ARG A 117 -22.35 2.32 -15.16
N LYS A 118 -21.16 2.84 -15.52
CA LYS A 118 -19.96 2.77 -14.68
C LYS A 118 -19.52 4.17 -14.29
N SER A 119 -19.32 4.35 -13.02
CA SER A 119 -18.61 5.53 -12.49
C SER A 119 -17.34 5.07 -11.80
N THR A 120 -16.22 5.73 -12.11
CA THR A 120 -14.93 5.42 -11.52
C THR A 120 -14.38 6.67 -10.85
N PHE A 121 -13.90 6.51 -9.64
CA PHE A 121 -13.20 7.57 -8.92
C PHE A 121 -11.98 7.01 -8.22
N GLN A 122 -11.04 7.89 -7.91
CA GLN A 122 -9.79 7.51 -7.28
C GLN A 122 -9.80 7.89 -5.80
N VAL A 123 -9.40 6.96 -4.97
CA VAL A 123 -9.22 7.18 -3.52
C VAL A 123 -7.75 6.99 -3.21
N GLY A 124 -7.14 8.04 -2.68
CA GLY A 124 -5.79 7.90 -2.11
C GLY A 124 -5.87 7.00 -0.89
N SER A 125 -5.31 5.82 -1.00
CA SER A 125 -5.10 4.96 0.14
C SER A 125 -3.80 5.37 0.78
N ALA A 126 -3.93 6.04 1.90
CA ALA A 126 -2.84 6.16 2.82
C ALA A 126 -3.37 5.77 4.17
N SER A 127 -3.25 4.53 4.46
CA SER A 127 -3.28 4.11 5.85
C SER A 127 -2.09 4.78 6.51
N ILE A 128 -2.31 5.40 7.66
CA ILE A 128 -1.17 5.67 8.53
C ILE A 128 -0.66 4.30 8.92
N PRO A 129 0.55 3.93 8.47
CA PRO A 129 1.03 2.59 8.74
C PRO A 129 1.01 2.40 10.24
N TYR A 130 0.35 1.33 10.68
CA TYR A 130 0.56 0.82 12.02
C TYR A 130 0.19 1.74 13.19
N LEU A 131 -0.95 2.46 13.13
CA LEU A 131 -1.61 2.89 14.35
C LEU A 131 -2.18 1.65 15.04
N THR A 132 -1.50 1.24 16.09
CA THR A 132 -1.83 0.04 16.85
C THR A 132 -2.35 0.44 18.22
N ARG A 133 -3.42 -0.19 18.69
CA ARG A 133 -3.99 0.09 20.00
C ARG A 133 -3.00 -0.31 21.10
N LYS A 134 -3.06 0.42 22.22
CA LYS A 134 -2.22 0.18 23.40
C LYS A 134 -2.16 -1.30 23.79
N GLY A 135 -0.95 -1.81 23.92
CA GLY A 135 -0.68 -3.19 24.34
C GLY A 135 -0.81 -4.24 23.23
N GLN A 136 -1.28 -3.88 22.05
CA GLN A 136 -1.35 -4.79 20.92
C GLN A 136 -0.08 -4.74 20.07
N VAL A 137 0.22 -5.85 19.43
CA VAL A 137 1.29 -5.98 18.45
C VAL A 137 0.71 -6.49 17.14
N ARG A 138 1.00 -5.80 16.06
CA ARG A 138 0.72 -6.23 14.69
C ARG A 138 2.02 -6.59 14.03
N TYR A 139 2.04 -7.62 13.24
CA TYR A 139 3.25 -8.06 12.55
C TYR A 139 2.91 -8.67 11.20
N LYS A 140 3.91 -8.63 10.33
CA LYS A 140 3.93 -9.31 9.05
C LYS A 140 5.33 -9.77 8.74
N SER A 141 5.46 -11.00 8.29
CA SER A 141 6.73 -11.56 7.81
C SER A 141 6.50 -12.30 6.52
N SER A 142 7.36 -12.08 5.54
CA SER A 142 7.26 -12.76 4.23
C SER A 142 8.64 -13.21 3.78
N VAL A 143 8.67 -14.36 3.10
CA VAL A 143 9.88 -14.93 2.52
C VAL A 143 9.54 -15.47 1.13
N GLY A 144 10.41 -15.24 0.16
CA GLY A 144 10.18 -15.70 -1.20
C GLY A 144 11.19 -15.18 -2.20
N LYS A 145 10.84 -15.32 -3.46
CA LYS A 145 11.62 -14.77 -4.58
C LYS A 145 10.74 -13.81 -5.37
N PRO A 146 11.22 -12.58 -5.71
CA PRO A 146 10.53 -11.71 -6.64
C PRO A 146 10.29 -12.44 -7.96
N THR A 147 9.12 -12.25 -8.54
CA THR A 147 8.76 -12.83 -9.84
C THR A 147 8.44 -11.71 -10.82
N SER A 148 9.05 -11.76 -12.02
CA SER A 148 8.76 -10.85 -13.11
C SER A 148 7.83 -11.54 -14.11
N THR A 149 6.85 -10.80 -14.63
CA THR A 149 5.93 -11.31 -15.67
C THR A 149 6.56 -11.32 -17.07
N THR A 150 7.74 -10.74 -17.23
CA THR A 150 8.32 -10.44 -18.55
C THR A 150 9.64 -11.17 -18.85
N HIS A 151 10.36 -11.67 -17.85
CA HIS A 151 11.68 -12.31 -18.05
C HIS A 151 11.89 -13.52 -17.13
N ASN A 152 12.86 -14.37 -17.50
CA ASN A 152 13.21 -15.59 -16.75
C ASN A 152 13.61 -15.28 -15.30
N ASP A 153 12.80 -15.67 -14.35
CA ASP A 153 12.93 -15.51 -12.89
C ASP A 153 14.16 -16.23 -12.27
N VAL A 154 15.07 -16.75 -13.08
CA VAL A 154 16.16 -17.64 -12.63
C VAL A 154 17.17 -16.92 -11.74
N ASN A 155 17.29 -15.59 -11.85
CA ASN A 155 18.34 -14.81 -11.17
C ASN A 155 17.83 -13.93 -10.02
N ASN A 156 16.55 -14.01 -9.63
CA ASN A 156 16.04 -13.19 -8.54
C ASN A 156 16.45 -13.75 -7.18
N PRO A 157 17.03 -12.93 -6.28
CA PRO A 157 17.50 -13.39 -5.00
C PRO A 157 16.34 -13.74 -4.06
N LEU A 158 16.58 -14.71 -3.18
CA LEU A 158 15.67 -14.93 -2.06
C LEU A 158 15.65 -13.68 -1.19
N PHE A 159 14.47 -13.25 -0.78
CA PHE A 159 14.30 -12.16 0.16
C PHE A 159 13.54 -12.60 1.41
N TRP A 160 13.77 -11.88 2.48
CA TRP A 160 12.95 -11.88 3.68
C TRP A 160 12.55 -10.45 4.03
N THR A 161 11.31 -10.28 4.45
CA THR A 161 10.81 -9.02 5.04
C THR A 161 10.07 -9.29 6.32
N GLY A 162 10.26 -8.40 7.28
CA GLY A 162 9.55 -8.42 8.55
C GLY A 162 9.14 -7.00 8.93
N GLU A 163 7.90 -6.84 9.38
CA GLU A 163 7.33 -5.59 9.83
C GLU A 163 6.60 -5.83 11.14
N ALA A 164 6.70 -4.89 12.06
CA ALA A 164 5.97 -4.94 13.32
C ALA A 164 5.56 -3.55 13.76
N SER A 165 4.45 -3.49 14.50
CA SER A 165 3.95 -2.29 15.14
C SER A 165 3.45 -2.65 16.54
N TRP A 166 3.76 -1.78 17.49
CA TRP A 166 3.39 -1.92 18.89
C TRP A 166 2.73 -0.65 19.41
N GLY A 167 1.52 -0.80 19.96
CA GLY A 167 0.82 0.26 20.68
C GLY A 167 1.48 0.49 22.04
N TRP A 168 2.44 1.40 22.11
CA TRP A 168 3.19 1.69 23.34
C TRP A 168 2.33 2.46 24.36
N LEU A 169 1.71 3.55 23.92
CA LEU A 169 0.77 4.35 24.70
C LEU A 169 -0.60 4.38 24.03
N SER A 170 -1.59 4.97 24.70
CA SER A 170 -2.96 5.07 24.14
C SER A 170 -2.98 5.79 22.78
N ASP A 171 -2.10 6.76 22.60
CA ASP A 171 -2.07 7.63 21.43
C ASP A 171 -0.76 7.54 20.65
N ILE A 172 0.16 6.64 21.04
CA ILE A 172 1.49 6.50 20.40
C ILE A 172 1.73 5.03 20.06
N SER A 173 2.05 4.80 18.80
CA SER A 173 2.48 3.52 18.28
C SER A 173 3.92 3.61 17.75
N LEU A 174 4.74 2.63 18.08
CA LEU A 174 6.06 2.45 17.50
C LEU A 174 5.97 1.38 16.42
N TYR A 175 6.62 1.60 15.30
CA TYR A 175 6.65 0.61 14.24
C TYR A 175 7.99 0.57 13.53
N GLY A 176 8.26 -0.53 12.89
CA GLY A 176 9.48 -0.69 12.10
C GLY A 176 9.47 -1.99 11.32
N GLY A 177 10.49 -2.12 10.48
CA GLY A 177 10.65 -3.29 9.66
C GLY A 177 12.02 -3.37 9.02
N ALA A 178 12.28 -4.51 8.41
CA ALA A 178 13.46 -4.75 7.60
C ALA A 178 13.10 -5.58 6.37
N ILE A 179 13.82 -5.35 5.29
CA ILE A 179 13.83 -6.21 4.11
C ILE A 179 15.27 -6.49 3.73
N VAL A 180 15.59 -7.76 3.52
CA VAL A 180 16.94 -8.21 3.13
C VAL A 180 16.84 -9.24 2.03
N THR A 181 17.80 -9.19 1.12
CA THR A 181 17.98 -10.24 0.10
C THR A 181 19.22 -11.07 0.39
N ALA A 182 19.27 -12.27 -0.15
CA ALA A 182 20.46 -13.12 -0.09
C ALA A 182 21.68 -12.48 -0.79
N ASP A 183 21.40 -11.57 -1.74
CA ASP A 183 22.39 -10.77 -2.46
C ASP A 183 22.15 -9.30 -2.17
N ASP A 184 23.12 -8.52 -1.94
CA ASP A 184 23.38 -7.08 -2.10
C ASP A 184 22.23 -6.06 -1.89
N TYR A 185 21.07 -6.40 -1.32
CA TYR A 185 20.04 -5.41 -0.95
C TYR A 185 19.59 -5.59 0.49
N GLN A 186 19.56 -4.49 1.23
CA GLN A 186 18.97 -4.44 2.56
C GLN A 186 18.37 -3.07 2.84
N ALA A 187 17.23 -3.04 3.52
CA ALA A 187 16.65 -1.82 4.03
C ALA A 187 16.06 -2.03 5.42
N ALA A 188 16.11 -0.99 6.24
CA ALA A 188 15.52 -0.98 7.56
C ALA A 188 14.76 0.33 7.79
N THR A 189 13.58 0.21 8.39
CA THR A 189 12.66 1.34 8.66
C THR A 189 12.34 1.39 10.14
N GLY A 190 12.29 2.60 10.69
CA GLY A 190 11.76 2.86 12.02
C GLY A 190 10.85 4.08 11.99
N GLY A 191 9.75 4.02 12.73
CA GLY A 191 8.77 5.10 12.74
C GLY A 191 7.94 5.17 14.00
N VAL A 192 7.21 6.27 14.11
CA VAL A 192 6.29 6.56 15.19
C VAL A 192 4.97 7.10 14.63
N GLY A 193 3.87 6.59 15.16
CA GLY A 193 2.52 7.02 14.83
C GLY A 193 1.84 7.65 16.03
N PHE A 194 1.10 8.73 15.80
CA PHE A 194 0.36 9.49 16.80
C PHE A 194 -1.12 9.49 16.45
N ASN A 195 -1.94 9.11 17.41
CA ASN A 195 -3.37 9.32 17.33
C ASN A 195 -3.72 10.63 18.02
N LEU A 196 -4.05 11.65 17.25
CA LEU A 196 -4.41 12.97 17.78
C LEU A 196 -5.92 13.09 18.04
N ASN A 197 -6.61 11.95 18.14
CA ASN A 197 -8.06 11.86 18.36
C ASN A 197 -8.85 12.74 17.38
N ARG A 198 -9.55 13.76 17.88
CA ARG A 198 -10.32 14.70 17.06
C ARG A 198 -9.50 15.45 15.98
N PHE A 199 -8.19 15.49 16.10
CA PHE A 199 -7.30 16.16 15.15
C PHE A 199 -6.74 15.22 14.09
N GLY A 200 -7.16 13.95 14.10
CA GLY A 200 -6.70 12.97 13.14
C GLY A 200 -5.51 12.14 13.62
N SER A 201 -4.74 11.66 12.69
CA SER A 201 -3.58 10.80 12.96
C SER A 201 -2.39 11.24 12.13
N PHE A 202 -1.21 11.10 12.69
CA PHE A 202 0.04 11.53 12.09
C PHE A 202 1.11 10.44 12.25
N SER A 203 1.99 10.29 11.29
CA SER A 203 3.14 9.39 11.40
C SER A 203 4.39 9.96 10.76
N LEU A 204 5.52 9.58 11.32
CA LEU A 204 6.86 9.87 10.82
C LEU A 204 7.66 8.59 10.78
N ASP A 205 8.38 8.37 9.70
CA ASP A 205 9.33 7.27 9.59
C ASP A 205 10.56 7.63 8.77
N ILE A 206 11.61 6.87 9.03
CA ILE A 206 12.88 6.93 8.32
C ILE A 206 13.26 5.53 7.86
N THR A 207 13.64 5.42 6.61
CA THR A 207 14.15 4.19 6.00
C THR A 207 15.58 4.40 5.55
N ARG A 208 16.47 3.49 5.89
CA ARG A 208 17.81 3.39 5.33
C ARG A 208 17.87 2.20 4.40
N ALA A 209 18.33 2.39 3.18
CA ALA A 209 18.54 1.32 2.20
C ALA A 209 20.00 1.26 1.76
N GLU A 210 20.48 0.05 1.52
CA GLU A 210 21.75 -0.24 0.87
C GLU A 210 21.51 -1.21 -0.27
N ALA A 211 22.01 -0.89 -1.47
CA ALA A 211 21.88 -1.71 -2.67
C ALA A 211 23.21 -1.75 -3.43
N ASN A 212 23.52 -2.90 -4.03
CA ASN A 212 24.59 -3.03 -5.00
C ASN A 212 23.96 -3.30 -6.37
N LEU A 213 23.89 -2.28 -7.21
CA LEU A 213 23.26 -2.34 -8.52
C LEU A 213 24.26 -2.93 -9.53
N ARG A 214 23.85 -3.95 -10.28
CA ARG A 214 24.73 -4.66 -11.23
C ARG A 214 25.20 -3.82 -12.42
N ASN A 215 24.44 -2.79 -12.77
CA ASN A 215 24.66 -1.97 -13.96
C ASN A 215 25.28 -0.60 -13.68
N ASP A 216 25.69 -0.33 -12.43
CA ASP A 216 26.20 0.97 -12.06
C ASP A 216 27.69 0.88 -11.70
N ASP A 217 28.53 1.62 -12.42
CA ASP A 217 29.97 1.79 -12.12
C ASP A 217 30.20 2.51 -10.76
N GLN A 218 29.13 2.99 -10.12
CA GLN A 218 29.19 3.72 -8.85
C GLN A 218 29.28 2.82 -7.61
N GLY A 219 29.16 1.48 -7.77
CA GLY A 219 29.31 0.56 -6.68
C GLY A 219 28.10 0.48 -5.74
N LYS A 220 28.37 0.34 -4.45
CA LYS A 220 27.33 0.17 -3.41
C LYS A 220 26.66 1.51 -3.09
N GLN A 221 25.37 1.63 -3.39
CA GLN A 221 24.56 2.81 -3.07
C GLN A 221 23.97 2.72 -1.65
N ARG A 222 23.91 3.85 -0.96
CA ARG A 222 23.35 3.96 0.39
C ARG A 222 22.61 5.26 0.54
N GLY A 223 21.33 5.21 0.90
CA GLY A 223 20.53 6.41 1.05
C GLY A 223 19.47 6.28 2.14
N PHE A 224 18.89 7.43 2.48
CA PHE A 224 17.78 7.55 3.42
C PHE A 224 16.53 8.04 2.71
N SER A 225 15.38 7.59 3.19
CA SER A 225 14.07 8.13 2.83
C SER A 225 13.33 8.53 4.09
N TYR A 226 12.71 9.68 4.07
CA TYR A 226 11.93 10.25 5.17
C TYR A 226 10.50 10.40 4.72
N ARG A 227 9.56 9.94 5.53
CA ARG A 227 8.14 10.01 5.21
C ARG A 227 7.36 10.60 6.37
N ALA A 228 6.41 11.47 6.04
CA ALA A 228 5.45 12.05 6.96
C ALA A 228 4.03 11.87 6.39
N ASN A 229 3.12 11.34 7.18
CA ASN A 229 1.75 11.10 6.76
C ASN A 229 0.77 11.70 7.77
N TYR A 230 -0.31 12.26 7.27
CA TYR A 230 -1.42 12.77 8.07
C TYR A 230 -2.75 12.31 7.48
N ALA A 231 -3.66 11.88 8.32
CA ALA A 231 -5.01 11.52 7.94
C ALA A 231 -6.01 12.03 8.96
N LYS A 232 -7.15 12.54 8.49
CA LYS A 232 -8.25 12.97 9.35
C LYS A 232 -9.59 12.66 8.71
N ARG A 233 -10.52 12.17 9.53
CA ARG A 233 -11.92 12.03 9.19
C ARG A 233 -12.74 13.06 9.95
N PHE A 234 -13.65 13.73 9.26
CA PHE A 234 -14.61 14.68 9.82
C PHE A 234 -15.97 14.01 9.88
N GLU A 235 -16.35 13.47 11.03
CA GLU A 235 -17.61 12.75 11.21
C GLU A 235 -18.84 13.68 11.07
N GLU A 236 -18.71 14.93 11.50
CA GLU A 236 -19.79 15.91 11.49
C GLU A 236 -20.26 16.29 10.08
N THR A 237 -19.38 16.22 9.08
CA THR A 237 -19.68 16.62 7.70
C THR A 237 -19.64 15.43 6.73
N ASN A 238 -19.46 14.20 7.22
CA ASN A 238 -19.13 13.03 6.38
C ASN A 238 -18.01 13.30 5.38
N SER A 239 -17.10 14.19 5.76
CA SER A 239 -15.93 14.55 4.95
C SER A 239 -14.72 13.79 5.45
N GLN A 240 -13.91 13.38 4.53
CA GLN A 240 -12.67 12.69 4.84
C GLN A 240 -11.51 13.40 4.14
N VAL A 241 -10.64 14.08 4.89
CA VAL A 241 -9.28 14.33 4.41
C VAL A 241 -8.57 13.01 4.57
N THR A 242 -8.53 12.28 3.48
CA THR A 242 -8.08 10.92 3.54
C THR A 242 -6.59 10.87 3.74
N PHE A 243 -5.85 11.91 3.27
CA PHE A 243 -4.42 11.87 3.37
C PHE A 243 -3.70 13.14 2.90
N ALA A 244 -2.68 13.53 3.66
CA ALA A 244 -1.59 14.38 3.20
C ALA A 244 -0.30 13.64 3.48
N GLY A 245 0.43 13.26 2.44
CA GLY A 245 1.68 12.52 2.53
C GLY A 245 2.83 13.30 1.90
N TYR A 246 3.96 13.26 2.56
CA TYR A 246 5.22 13.77 2.06
C TYR A 246 6.30 12.71 2.22
N ARG A 247 7.06 12.48 1.15
CA ARG A 247 8.26 11.65 1.16
C ARG A 247 9.42 12.42 0.53
N PHE A 248 10.55 12.39 1.16
CA PHE A 248 11.82 12.83 0.62
C PHE A 248 12.80 11.67 0.64
N SER A 249 13.51 11.46 -0.46
CA SER A 249 14.52 10.41 -0.59
C SER A 249 15.84 10.99 -1.08
N ASP A 250 16.93 10.52 -0.49
CA ASP A 250 18.28 10.85 -0.96
C ASP A 250 18.50 10.35 -2.39
N LYS A 251 19.47 10.91 -3.08
CA LYS A 251 19.79 10.53 -4.48
C LYS A 251 20.24 9.06 -4.59
N GLU A 252 20.95 8.57 -3.60
CA GLU A 252 21.46 7.19 -3.53
C GLU A 252 20.47 6.22 -2.84
N TYR A 253 19.26 6.68 -2.50
CA TYR A 253 18.23 5.81 -1.96
C TYR A 253 17.65 4.96 -3.08
N VAL A 254 17.65 3.63 -2.90
CA VAL A 254 17.14 2.64 -3.84
C VAL A 254 16.05 1.82 -3.18
N THR A 255 14.90 1.73 -3.82
CA THR A 255 13.80 0.86 -3.38
C THR A 255 14.02 -0.59 -3.80
N MET A 256 13.29 -1.52 -3.18
CA MET A 256 13.38 -2.93 -3.59
C MET A 256 12.91 -3.14 -5.04
N SER A 257 11.90 -2.40 -5.48
CA SER A 257 11.40 -2.48 -6.87
C SER A 257 12.44 -1.99 -7.88
N GLU A 258 13.15 -0.91 -7.57
CA GLU A 258 14.25 -0.42 -8.42
C GLU A 258 15.43 -1.41 -8.46
N TYR A 259 15.76 -2.02 -7.31
CA TYR A 259 16.78 -3.06 -7.24
C TYR A 259 16.42 -4.27 -8.11
N ILE A 260 15.16 -4.75 -8.05
CA ILE A 260 14.68 -5.86 -8.89
C ILE A 260 14.77 -5.47 -10.37
N SER A 261 14.29 -4.27 -10.74
CA SER A 261 14.32 -3.77 -12.11
C SER A 261 15.73 -3.64 -12.67
N SER A 262 16.70 -3.22 -11.87
CA SER A 262 18.10 -3.14 -12.27
C SER A 262 18.71 -4.50 -12.60
N ARG A 263 18.24 -5.57 -11.96
CA ARG A 263 18.67 -6.95 -12.24
C ARG A 263 18.10 -7.49 -13.55
N ASP A 264 16.92 -7.02 -13.92
CA ASP A 264 16.24 -7.39 -15.17
C ASP A 264 16.75 -6.60 -16.39
N GLY A 265 17.73 -5.71 -16.21
CA GLY A 265 18.31 -4.90 -17.29
C GLY A 265 17.41 -3.73 -17.73
N SER A 266 16.40 -3.39 -16.96
CA SER A 266 15.59 -2.19 -17.19
C SER A 266 16.27 -0.99 -16.54
N ASP A 267 16.71 -0.02 -17.33
CA ASP A 267 17.18 1.28 -16.86
C ASP A 267 16.00 2.15 -16.37
N SER A 268 15.32 1.74 -15.31
CA SER A 268 14.25 2.53 -14.70
C SER A 268 14.74 3.27 -13.44
N SER A 269 15.94 3.83 -13.48
CA SER A 269 16.46 4.66 -12.38
C SER A 269 15.94 6.09 -12.45
N SER A 270 14.62 6.26 -12.37
CA SER A 270 14.05 7.54 -12.01
C SER A 270 14.02 7.64 -10.49
N ASN A 271 15.15 7.96 -9.88
CA ASN A 271 15.25 8.11 -8.43
C ASN A 271 14.29 9.20 -7.97
N GLU A 272 13.18 8.79 -7.33
CA GLU A 272 12.20 9.72 -6.78
C GLU A 272 12.84 10.54 -5.67
N LYS A 273 12.78 11.87 -5.81
CA LYS A 273 13.30 12.81 -4.84
C LYS A 273 12.26 13.19 -3.81
N GLU A 274 11.12 13.63 -4.26
CA GLU A 274 10.01 14.07 -3.41
C GLU A 274 8.69 13.58 -3.97
N SER A 275 7.83 13.17 -3.09
CA SER A 275 6.46 12.81 -3.40
C SER A 275 5.51 13.53 -2.45
N TYR A 276 4.55 14.25 -3.01
CA TYR A 276 3.45 14.90 -2.31
C TYR A 276 2.15 14.26 -2.75
N VAL A 277 1.37 13.81 -1.81
CA VAL A 277 0.04 13.26 -2.07
C VAL A 277 -0.97 13.97 -1.20
N LEU A 278 -2.03 14.50 -1.80
CA LEU A 278 -3.17 15.06 -1.10
C LEU A 278 -4.43 14.42 -1.65
N SER A 279 -5.24 13.83 -0.80
CA SER A 279 -6.53 13.26 -1.17
C SER A 279 -7.61 13.78 -0.23
N PHE A 280 -8.67 14.27 -0.81
CA PHE A 280 -9.85 14.78 -0.11
C PHE A 280 -11.11 14.12 -0.66
N ASN A 281 -11.97 13.67 0.23
CA ASN A 281 -13.27 13.13 -0.10
C ASN A 281 -14.34 13.80 0.75
N GLN A 282 -15.42 14.25 0.14
CA GLN A 282 -16.54 14.85 0.83
C GLN A 282 -17.87 14.35 0.27
N PHE A 283 -18.73 13.89 1.16
CA PHE A 283 -20.12 13.62 0.84
C PHE A 283 -20.99 14.84 1.21
N VAL A 284 -21.64 15.44 0.22
CA VAL A 284 -22.57 16.56 0.38
C VAL A 284 -23.99 16.00 0.43
N ALA A 285 -24.48 15.68 1.62
CA ALA A 285 -25.78 15.03 1.83
C ALA A 285 -26.98 15.76 1.17
N PRO A 286 -27.11 17.10 1.19
CA PRO A 286 -28.24 17.78 0.56
C PRO A 286 -28.31 17.64 -0.96
N LEU A 287 -27.17 17.35 -1.60
CA LEU A 287 -27.05 17.21 -3.06
C LEU A 287 -26.84 15.75 -3.48
N GLU A 288 -26.76 14.84 -2.53
CA GLU A 288 -26.37 13.43 -2.76
C GLU A 288 -25.12 13.29 -3.63
N LEU A 289 -24.16 14.21 -3.44
CA LEU A 289 -22.95 14.32 -4.25
C LEU A 289 -21.73 13.90 -3.46
N ASN A 290 -20.94 13.00 -4.05
CA ASN A 290 -19.58 12.71 -3.59
C ASN A 290 -18.57 13.52 -4.40
N THR A 291 -17.71 14.26 -3.70
CA THR A 291 -16.62 15.02 -4.30
C THR A 291 -15.30 14.40 -3.90
N TYR A 292 -14.49 14.07 -4.90
CA TYR A 292 -13.14 13.55 -4.73
C TYR A 292 -12.15 14.53 -5.34
N LEU A 293 -11.11 14.83 -4.61
CA LEU A 293 -9.97 15.60 -5.11
C LEU A 293 -8.69 14.83 -4.75
N SER A 294 -7.90 14.51 -5.74
CA SER A 294 -6.57 13.93 -5.54
C SER A 294 -5.53 14.73 -6.30
N VAL A 295 -4.45 15.08 -5.63
CA VAL A 295 -3.29 15.73 -6.21
C VAL A 295 -2.06 14.94 -5.81
N THR A 296 -1.31 14.48 -6.81
CA THR A 296 -0.03 13.80 -6.62
C THR A 296 1.04 14.53 -7.41
N ARG A 297 2.11 14.92 -6.74
CA ARG A 297 3.27 15.56 -7.37
C ARG A 297 4.53 14.79 -6.98
N ASN A 298 5.21 14.24 -7.99
CA ASN A 298 6.47 13.56 -7.84
C ASN A 298 7.58 14.35 -8.53
N THR A 299 8.68 14.57 -7.83
CA THR A 299 9.90 15.13 -8.37
C THR A 299 10.99 14.06 -8.36
N TYR A 300 11.88 14.10 -9.31
CA TYR A 300 12.93 13.10 -9.50
C TYR A 300 14.29 13.75 -9.54
N TRP A 301 15.34 13.02 -9.16
CA TRP A 301 16.72 13.52 -9.25
C TRP A 301 17.22 13.60 -10.70
N ASN A 302 16.76 12.70 -11.57
CA ASN A 302 17.28 12.49 -12.92
C ASN A 302 16.23 12.73 -14.02
N SER A 303 15.02 13.16 -13.70
CA SER A 303 13.95 13.40 -14.67
C SER A 303 13.04 14.56 -14.31
N GLU A 304 12.10 14.90 -15.19
CA GLU A 304 11.17 16.00 -15.01
C GLU A 304 10.12 15.70 -13.95
N THR A 305 9.61 16.76 -13.33
CA THR A 305 8.52 16.70 -12.35
C THR A 305 7.22 16.23 -13.00
N ASN A 306 6.57 15.25 -12.39
CA ASN A 306 5.25 14.79 -12.80
C ASN A 306 4.20 15.27 -11.78
N THR A 307 3.08 15.83 -12.27
CA THR A 307 1.96 16.26 -11.42
C THR A 307 0.66 15.74 -12.01
N ASN A 308 -0.04 14.95 -11.24
CA ASN A 308 -1.32 14.38 -11.61
C ASN A 308 -2.43 14.97 -10.74
N TYR A 309 -3.53 15.35 -11.38
CA TYR A 309 -4.78 15.83 -10.75
C TYR A 309 -5.91 14.90 -11.13
N SER A 310 -6.75 14.56 -10.19
CA SER A 310 -7.93 13.72 -10.41
C SER A 310 -9.10 14.21 -9.54
#